data_964103e0cd70e68ddd779bbdaa4f2d8f
#
_entry.id   964103e0cd70e68ddd779bbdaa4f2d8f
#
_cell.length_a   1.000
_cell.length_b   1.000
_cell.length_c   1.000
_cell.angle_alpha   90.00
_cell.angle_beta   90.00
_cell.angle_gamma   90.00
#
_symmetry.space_group_name_H-M   'P 1'
#
loop_
_entity.id
_entity.type
_entity.pdbx_description
1 polymer ?
#
loop_
_entity_poly.entity_id
_entity_poly.type
_entity_poly.pdbx_seq_one_letter_code
_entity_poly.pdbx_strand_id
1 'polypeptide(L)'
;MHKTRKRENNKRPMETIKNQKFGGERPLFGVHDVRLEDIEIVDGESGIKCCKQVECHNSKFYGKYPWWHVDGSLITNCYFAPGSRSAIWYSDDMVMRDCVIDGPKFFREMKNVTLENVKITDADETFWRIDGLKIKNVELHQGTYPFMFSKNIYVDGLVSDAKYVFQYCQNVEIHHAKITTKDSFWECDN
;
A
#
# COMPACT_ATOMS: atom_id res chain seq x y z
N MET A 1 -9.78 -40.59 -27.51
CA MET A 1 -10.47 -39.87 -26.42
C MET A 1 -9.45 -39.43 -25.42
N HIS A 2 -8.98 -38.18 -25.49
CA HIS A 2 -8.03 -37.61 -24.50
C HIS A 2 -8.85 -36.95 -23.38
N LYS A 3 -8.78 -37.52 -22.18
CA LYS A 3 -9.34 -36.91 -20.96
C LYS A 3 -8.38 -35.79 -20.50
N THR A 4 -8.77 -34.55 -20.72
CA THR A 4 -8.14 -33.37 -20.13
C THR A 4 -8.38 -33.39 -18.62
N ARG A 5 -7.35 -33.72 -17.84
CA ARG A 5 -7.40 -33.52 -16.37
C ARG A 5 -7.45 -32.04 -16.09
N LYS A 6 -8.61 -31.54 -15.62
CA LYS A 6 -8.70 -30.23 -14.94
C LYS A 6 -7.76 -30.28 -13.73
N ARG A 7 -6.74 -29.44 -13.72
CA ARG A 7 -5.96 -29.16 -12.50
C ARG A 7 -6.90 -28.40 -11.57
N GLU A 8 -7.45 -29.08 -10.57
CA GLU A 8 -8.07 -28.41 -9.44
C GLU A 8 -6.99 -27.62 -8.71
N ASN A 9 -7.18 -26.30 -8.67
CA ASN A 9 -6.34 -25.36 -7.92
C ASN A 9 -6.64 -25.60 -6.44
N ASN A 10 -5.97 -26.57 -5.84
CA ASN A 10 -6.04 -26.85 -4.39
C ASN A 10 -5.27 -25.73 -3.66
N LYS A 11 -5.87 -24.51 -3.57
CA LYS A 11 -5.34 -23.47 -2.69
C LYS A 11 -5.45 -24.02 -1.26
N ARG A 12 -4.32 -24.12 -0.57
CA ARG A 12 -4.32 -24.41 0.87
C ARG A 12 -5.18 -23.35 1.57
N PRO A 13 -6.02 -23.72 2.55
CA PRO A 13 -6.74 -22.72 3.33
C PRO A 13 -5.71 -21.81 4.03
N MET A 14 -5.97 -20.50 4.01
CA MET A 14 -5.12 -19.53 4.71
C MET A 14 -5.19 -19.81 6.22
N GLU A 15 -4.05 -19.83 6.88
CA GLU A 15 -3.99 -19.82 8.33
C GLU A 15 -4.50 -18.46 8.86
N THR A 16 -5.26 -18.45 9.95
CA THR A 16 -5.77 -17.21 10.53
C THR A 16 -5.12 -16.92 11.88
N ILE A 17 -4.50 -15.75 11.99
CA ILE A 17 -3.99 -15.16 13.23
C ILE A 17 -4.93 -14.04 13.63
N LYS A 18 -5.56 -14.13 14.80
CA LYS A 18 -6.63 -13.21 15.20
C LYS A 18 -6.48 -12.72 16.64
N ASN A 19 -6.90 -11.46 16.88
CA ASN A 19 -6.95 -10.86 18.23
C ASN A 19 -5.61 -10.93 18.98
N GLN A 20 -4.51 -10.60 18.30
CA GLN A 20 -3.18 -10.66 18.90
C GLN A 20 -2.45 -9.32 18.81
N LYS A 21 -1.59 -9.09 19.80
CA LYS A 21 -0.66 -7.96 19.81
C LYS A 21 0.77 -8.47 19.65
N PHE A 22 1.50 -7.77 18.78
CA PHE A 22 2.88 -8.06 18.48
C PHE A 22 3.74 -6.81 18.73
N GLY A 23 4.96 -7.00 19.14
CA GLY A 23 5.95 -5.94 19.30
C GLY A 23 7.36 -6.47 19.04
N GLY A 24 8.34 -5.57 19.10
CA GLY A 24 9.72 -5.91 18.86
C GLY A 24 10.10 -5.97 17.38
N GLU A 25 11.11 -6.75 17.04
CA GLU A 25 11.67 -6.83 15.69
C GLU A 25 11.13 -8.05 14.95
N ARG A 26 10.50 -7.83 13.79
CA ARG A 26 10.07 -8.87 12.83
C ARG A 26 9.17 -9.97 13.40
N PRO A 27 8.12 -9.65 14.18
CA PRO A 27 7.30 -10.68 14.81
C PRO A 27 6.58 -11.61 13.80
N LEU A 28 6.29 -11.13 12.58
CA LEU A 28 5.67 -11.92 11.52
C LEU A 28 6.60 -11.97 10.29
N PHE A 29 7.79 -12.56 10.48
CA PHE A 29 8.76 -12.73 9.41
C PHE A 29 8.53 -14.03 8.63
N GLY A 30 8.48 -13.92 7.30
CA GLY A 30 8.45 -15.10 6.43
C GLY A 30 7.15 -15.90 6.44
N VAL A 31 6.05 -15.32 6.90
CA VAL A 31 4.73 -15.99 6.88
C VAL A 31 4.13 -15.98 5.47
N HIS A 32 3.44 -17.04 5.10
CA HIS A 32 2.83 -17.21 3.79
C HIS A 32 1.40 -17.75 3.92
N ASP A 33 0.52 -17.35 3.00
CA ASP A 33 -0.88 -17.80 2.95
C ASP A 33 -1.59 -17.60 4.29
N VAL A 34 -1.50 -16.37 4.84
CA VAL A 34 -2.01 -16.03 6.18
C VAL A 34 -3.05 -14.93 6.12
N ARG A 35 -4.08 -15.06 6.95
CA ARG A 35 -5.05 -14.01 7.26
C ARG A 35 -4.77 -13.47 8.66
N LEU A 36 -4.53 -12.16 8.74
CA LEU A 36 -4.35 -11.39 9.97
C LEU A 36 -5.65 -10.63 10.24
N GLU A 37 -6.26 -10.81 11.38
CA GLU A 37 -7.54 -10.19 11.71
C GLU A 37 -7.51 -9.63 13.14
N ASP A 38 -7.89 -8.36 13.29
CA ASP A 38 -7.89 -7.67 14.59
C ASP A 38 -6.52 -7.76 15.30
N ILE A 39 -5.41 -7.59 14.56
CA ILE A 39 -4.07 -7.57 15.15
C ILE A 39 -3.60 -6.15 15.44
N GLU A 40 -2.64 -6.02 16.34
CA GLU A 40 -1.98 -4.77 16.66
C GLU A 40 -0.46 -4.97 16.70
N ILE A 41 0.27 -4.22 15.85
CA ILE A 41 1.74 -4.13 15.94
C ILE A 41 2.03 -2.90 16.78
N VAL A 42 2.32 -3.08 18.09
CA VAL A 42 2.35 -1.97 19.07
C VAL A 42 3.58 -1.09 18.96
N ASP A 43 4.75 -1.69 18.74
CA ASP A 43 6.03 -0.99 18.61
C ASP A 43 7.06 -1.84 17.87
N GLY A 44 8.27 -1.34 17.76
CA GLY A 44 9.36 -2.05 17.11
C GLY A 44 9.47 -1.75 15.63
N GLU A 45 9.98 -2.69 14.85
CA GLU A 45 10.18 -2.50 13.42
C GLU A 45 9.99 -3.77 12.59
N SER A 46 9.67 -3.55 11.31
CA SER A 46 9.54 -4.63 10.31
C SER A 46 8.51 -5.68 10.73
N GLY A 47 7.33 -5.24 11.20
CA GLY A 47 6.30 -6.10 11.77
C GLY A 47 5.90 -7.26 10.86
N ILE A 48 5.70 -6.99 9.56
CA ILE A 48 5.41 -7.99 8.52
C ILE A 48 6.50 -7.85 7.46
N LYS A 49 7.33 -8.88 7.30
CA LYS A 49 8.48 -8.81 6.39
C LYS A 49 8.77 -10.14 5.69
N CYS A 50 9.13 -10.05 4.40
CA CYS A 50 9.45 -11.19 3.54
C CYS A 50 8.31 -12.23 3.48
N CYS A 51 7.08 -11.76 3.36
CA CYS A 51 5.87 -12.57 3.37
C CYS A 51 5.24 -12.67 1.98
N LYS A 52 4.32 -13.62 1.79
CA LYS A 52 3.55 -13.76 0.56
C LYS A 52 2.11 -14.13 0.85
N GLN A 53 1.18 -13.61 0.01
CA GLN A 53 -0.25 -13.90 0.11
C GLN A 53 -0.77 -13.62 1.53
N VAL A 54 -0.72 -12.34 1.93
CA VAL A 54 -1.16 -11.87 3.25
C VAL A 54 -2.46 -11.09 3.10
N GLU A 55 -3.52 -11.55 3.74
CA GLU A 55 -4.73 -10.76 3.96
C GLU A 55 -4.67 -10.14 5.36
N CYS A 56 -4.95 -8.84 5.49
CA CYS A 56 -4.91 -8.14 6.77
C CYS A 56 -6.15 -7.26 6.94
N HIS A 57 -6.91 -7.50 7.99
CA HIS A 57 -8.19 -6.85 8.23
C HIS A 57 -8.26 -6.25 9.64
N ASN A 58 -8.93 -5.08 9.77
CA ASN A 58 -9.25 -4.44 11.05
C ASN A 58 -8.06 -4.26 11.99
N SER A 59 -6.88 -3.97 11.45
CA SER A 59 -5.62 -4.07 12.20
C SER A 59 -4.94 -2.71 12.33
N LYS A 60 -4.03 -2.58 13.31
CA LYS A 60 -3.37 -1.32 13.63
C LYS A 60 -1.86 -1.48 13.70
N PHE A 61 -1.15 -0.52 13.11
CA PHE A 61 0.31 -0.52 13.00
C PHE A 61 0.90 0.75 13.61
N TYR A 62 1.73 0.61 14.62
CA TYR A 62 2.39 1.72 15.32
C TYR A 62 3.91 1.70 15.15
N GLY A 63 4.50 0.55 14.88
CA GLY A 63 5.94 0.37 14.69
C GLY A 63 6.46 0.85 13.34
N LYS A 64 7.77 1.01 13.20
CA LYS A 64 8.46 1.44 11.98
C LYS A 64 8.49 0.31 10.94
N TYR A 65 8.50 0.68 9.66
CA TYR A 65 8.65 -0.24 8.53
C TYR A 65 7.69 -1.45 8.60
N PRO A 66 6.40 -1.25 8.87
CA PRO A 66 5.52 -2.36 9.24
C PRO A 66 5.27 -3.38 8.14
N TRP A 67 5.58 -3.04 6.86
CA TRP A 67 5.26 -3.88 5.72
C TRP A 67 6.37 -3.81 4.67
N TRP A 68 7.22 -4.85 4.58
CA TRP A 68 8.39 -4.86 3.71
C TRP A 68 8.58 -6.19 2.98
N HIS A 69 8.77 -6.15 1.65
CA HIS A 69 8.91 -7.35 0.81
C HIS A 69 7.75 -8.32 1.04
N VAL A 70 6.52 -7.86 0.82
CA VAL A 70 5.31 -8.66 1.01
C VAL A 70 4.52 -8.69 -0.29
N ASP A 71 4.60 -9.77 -1.03
CA ASP A 71 3.95 -9.90 -2.32
C ASP A 71 2.56 -10.53 -2.20
N GLY A 72 1.60 -9.99 -2.95
CA GLY A 72 0.23 -10.47 -2.94
C GLY A 72 -0.50 -10.13 -1.64
N SER A 73 -0.88 -8.85 -1.47
CA SER A 73 -1.49 -8.37 -0.23
C SER A 73 -2.91 -7.85 -0.45
N LEU A 74 -3.81 -8.19 0.48
CA LEU A 74 -5.11 -7.53 0.64
C LEU A 74 -5.17 -6.91 2.04
N ILE A 75 -5.25 -5.57 2.10
CA ILE A 75 -5.31 -4.82 3.37
C ILE A 75 -6.63 -4.07 3.42
N THR A 76 -7.46 -4.29 4.44
CA THR A 76 -8.75 -3.62 4.57
C THR A 76 -9.03 -3.14 5.98
N ASN A 77 -9.63 -1.96 6.08
CA ASN A 77 -10.03 -1.37 7.35
C ASN A 77 -8.89 -1.32 8.38
N CYS A 78 -7.70 -0.94 7.93
CA CYS A 78 -6.49 -0.87 8.75
C CYS A 78 -6.06 0.58 9.02
N TYR A 79 -5.37 0.76 10.13
CA TYR A 79 -4.81 2.03 10.55
C TYR A 79 -3.28 1.95 10.68
N PHE A 80 -2.60 2.91 10.06
CA PHE A 80 -1.15 3.09 10.18
C PHE A 80 -0.86 4.41 10.87
N ALA A 81 -0.36 4.34 12.10
CA ALA A 81 -0.08 5.49 12.94
C ALA A 81 1.12 6.33 12.43
N PRO A 82 1.34 7.56 12.91
CA PRO A 82 2.48 8.39 12.50
C PRO A 82 3.85 7.72 12.68
N GLY A 83 3.99 6.82 13.64
CA GLY A 83 5.21 6.02 13.85
C GLY A 83 5.47 4.97 12.76
N SER A 84 4.45 4.58 12.01
CA SER A 84 4.54 3.60 10.92
C SER A 84 5.10 4.20 9.63
N ARG A 85 6.24 4.86 9.73
CA ARG A 85 6.90 5.51 8.58
C ARG A 85 7.63 4.51 7.69
N SER A 86 7.85 4.92 6.44
CA SER A 86 8.62 4.16 5.45
C SER A 86 8.09 2.74 5.28
N ALA A 87 6.79 2.63 5.18
CA ALA A 87 6.07 1.38 5.14
C ALA A 87 5.63 1.02 3.72
N ILE A 88 5.38 -0.27 3.52
CA ILE A 88 4.88 -0.81 2.26
C ILE A 88 5.88 -0.51 1.13
N TRP A 89 7.11 -0.99 1.31
CA TRP A 89 8.16 -0.91 0.31
C TRP A 89 8.48 -2.29 -0.26
N TYR A 90 8.77 -2.35 -1.56
CA TYR A 90 9.12 -3.57 -2.26
C TYR A 90 8.05 -4.68 -2.12
N SER A 91 6.77 -4.30 -2.26
CA SER A 91 5.63 -5.19 -2.00
C SER A 91 4.68 -5.15 -3.19
N ASP A 92 4.84 -6.08 -4.12
CA ASP A 92 4.10 -6.13 -5.36
C ASP A 92 2.69 -6.75 -5.19
N ASP A 93 1.81 -6.49 -6.16
CA ASP A 93 0.45 -7.07 -6.25
C ASP A 93 -0.40 -6.79 -4.99
N MET A 94 -0.54 -5.52 -4.63
CA MET A 94 -1.25 -5.08 -3.43
C MET A 94 -2.61 -4.47 -3.74
N VAL A 95 -3.59 -4.79 -2.92
CA VAL A 95 -4.89 -4.11 -2.84
C VAL A 95 -5.11 -3.59 -1.43
N MET A 96 -5.38 -2.28 -1.30
CA MET A 96 -5.71 -1.64 -0.02
C MET A 96 -7.05 -0.94 -0.11
N ARG A 97 -7.93 -1.14 0.89
CA ARG A 97 -9.25 -0.51 0.96
C ARG A 97 -9.59 -0.02 2.35
N ASP A 98 -10.33 1.09 2.39
CA ASP A 98 -10.93 1.62 3.63
C ASP A 98 -9.90 1.81 4.75
N CYS A 99 -8.72 2.35 4.42
CA CYS A 99 -7.60 2.50 5.35
C CYS A 99 -7.25 3.97 5.61
N VAL A 100 -6.67 4.20 6.79
CA VAL A 100 -6.11 5.50 7.17
C VAL A 100 -4.61 5.35 7.46
N ILE A 101 -3.82 6.24 6.87
CA ILE A 101 -2.37 6.27 6.99
C ILE A 101 -1.96 7.66 7.48
N ASP A 102 -1.40 7.73 8.68
CA ASP A 102 -0.92 8.97 9.30
C ASP A 102 0.61 9.14 9.24
N GLY A 103 1.33 8.19 8.67
CA GLY A 103 2.78 8.22 8.53
C GLY A 103 3.27 8.59 7.12
N PRO A 104 4.48 9.16 6.99
CA PRO A 104 5.09 9.51 5.72
C PRO A 104 5.80 8.34 5.02
N LYS A 105 6.10 8.54 3.74
CA LYS A 105 6.97 7.69 2.90
C LYS A 105 6.42 6.28 2.70
N PHE A 106 5.13 6.20 2.41
CA PHE A 106 4.44 4.95 2.08
C PHE A 106 4.54 4.62 0.58
N PHE A 107 4.49 3.34 0.25
CA PHE A 107 4.44 2.79 -1.10
C PHE A 107 5.64 3.20 -1.98
N ARG A 108 6.70 2.41 -1.94
CA ARG A 108 7.88 2.61 -2.79
C ARG A 108 8.36 1.34 -3.48
N GLU A 109 8.90 1.52 -4.70
CA GLU A 109 9.52 0.44 -5.47
C GLU A 109 8.59 -0.77 -5.60
N MET A 110 7.37 -0.55 -6.12
CA MET A 110 6.31 -1.55 -6.16
C MET A 110 5.70 -1.66 -7.56
N LYS A 111 5.02 -2.78 -7.80
CA LYS A 111 4.21 -3.00 -9.01
C LYS A 111 2.80 -3.43 -8.66
N ASN A 112 1.84 -3.05 -9.52
CA ASN A 112 0.44 -3.47 -9.43
C ASN A 112 -0.21 -3.12 -8.08
N VAL A 113 -0.29 -1.84 -7.77
CA VAL A 113 -0.88 -1.32 -6.53
C VAL A 113 -2.27 -0.77 -6.79
N THR A 114 -3.25 -1.16 -6.01
CA THR A 114 -4.62 -0.63 -6.06
C THR A 114 -5.03 -0.10 -4.69
N LEU A 115 -5.48 1.17 -4.65
CA LEU A 115 -6.04 1.80 -3.45
C LEU A 115 -7.48 2.23 -3.71
N GLU A 116 -8.36 1.97 -2.76
CA GLU A 116 -9.77 2.41 -2.76
C GLU A 116 -10.17 2.92 -1.38
N ASN A 117 -10.75 4.14 -1.31
CA ASN A 117 -11.18 4.78 -0.07
C ASN A 117 -10.04 4.87 0.98
N VAL A 118 -8.89 5.40 0.59
CA VAL A 118 -7.72 5.52 1.47
C VAL A 118 -7.43 6.99 1.75
N LYS A 119 -7.20 7.30 3.02
CA LYS A 119 -6.78 8.63 3.47
C LYS A 119 -5.34 8.59 3.97
N ILE A 120 -4.50 9.48 3.43
CA ILE A 120 -3.10 9.67 3.83
C ILE A 120 -2.94 11.10 4.33
N THR A 121 -2.64 11.28 5.61
CA THR A 121 -2.56 12.60 6.24
C THR A 121 -1.18 13.25 6.16
N ASP A 122 -0.13 12.46 5.91
CA ASP A 122 1.22 12.93 5.59
C ASP A 122 1.71 12.23 4.31
N ALA A 123 1.45 12.87 3.17
CA ALA A 123 1.77 12.31 1.86
C ALA A 123 3.24 12.54 1.44
N ASP A 124 4.13 12.88 2.36
CA ASP A 124 5.53 13.14 2.04
C ASP A 124 6.19 11.92 1.40
N GLU A 125 6.74 12.12 0.22
CA GLU A 125 7.43 11.10 -0.58
C GLU A 125 6.64 9.78 -0.74
N THR A 126 5.32 9.85 -0.87
CA THR A 126 4.44 8.70 -1.04
C THR A 126 4.29 8.31 -2.51
N PHE A 127 4.13 7.03 -2.83
CA PHE A 127 4.01 6.46 -4.17
C PHE A 127 5.25 6.70 -5.06
N TRP A 128 6.44 6.49 -4.56
CA TRP A 128 7.66 6.63 -5.35
C TRP A 128 8.01 5.37 -6.13
N ARG A 129 8.29 5.53 -7.44
CA ARG A 129 8.69 4.44 -8.34
C ARG A 129 7.73 3.26 -8.33
N ILE A 130 6.44 3.56 -8.46
CA ILE A 130 5.40 2.56 -8.65
C ILE A 130 5.18 2.33 -10.14
N ASP A 131 5.10 1.09 -10.57
CA ASP A 131 4.70 0.71 -11.92
C ASP A 131 3.33 0.02 -11.90
N GLY A 132 2.30 0.69 -12.40
CA GLY A 132 0.92 0.23 -12.33
C GLY A 132 0.24 0.59 -11.01
N LEU A 133 -0.23 1.84 -10.90
CA LEU A 133 -0.95 2.35 -9.75
C LEU A 133 -2.39 2.68 -10.12
N LYS A 134 -3.36 2.11 -9.42
CA LYS A 134 -4.78 2.44 -9.55
C LYS A 134 -5.29 3.05 -8.26
N ILE A 135 -5.88 4.23 -8.35
CA ILE A 135 -6.41 4.98 -7.22
C ILE A 135 -7.89 5.26 -7.45
N LYS A 136 -8.71 5.01 -6.43
CA LYS A 136 -10.12 5.38 -6.40
C LYS A 136 -10.49 5.96 -5.04
N ASN A 137 -11.03 7.19 -5.05
CA ASN A 137 -11.42 7.91 -3.83
C ASN A 137 -10.30 7.97 -2.79
N VAL A 138 -9.19 8.62 -3.10
CA VAL A 138 -8.04 8.77 -2.20
C VAL A 138 -7.86 10.24 -1.80
N GLU A 139 -7.54 10.46 -0.54
CA GLU A 139 -7.15 11.76 -0.02
C GLU A 139 -5.66 11.77 0.35
N LEU A 140 -4.94 12.79 -0.14
CA LEU A 140 -3.52 13.02 0.17
C LEU A 140 -3.36 14.41 0.77
N HIS A 141 -2.98 14.47 2.03
CA HIS A 141 -2.80 15.73 2.74
C HIS A 141 -1.34 15.94 3.12
N GLN A 142 -0.92 17.21 3.10
CA GLN A 142 0.43 17.65 3.46
C GLN A 142 1.54 16.98 2.64
N GLY A 143 2.79 17.20 3.03
CA GLY A 143 3.97 16.58 2.42
C GLY A 143 4.32 17.10 1.04
N THR A 144 5.35 16.50 0.48
CA THR A 144 5.96 16.88 -0.81
C THR A 144 6.24 15.65 -1.67
N TYR A 145 6.24 15.86 -2.98
CA TYR A 145 6.64 14.88 -4.00
C TYR A 145 5.87 13.55 -4.01
N PRO A 146 4.55 13.48 -3.78
CA PRO A 146 3.85 12.23 -4.01
C PRO A 146 3.86 11.85 -5.50
N PHE A 147 3.87 10.55 -5.78
CA PHE A 147 3.93 9.90 -7.10
C PHE A 147 5.26 10.02 -7.88
N MET A 148 6.31 10.57 -7.31
CA MET A 148 7.54 10.86 -8.03
C MET A 148 8.16 9.61 -8.68
N PHE A 149 8.54 9.72 -9.95
CA PHE A 149 9.11 8.66 -10.79
C PHE A 149 8.20 7.43 -11.00
N SER A 150 6.90 7.57 -10.82
CA SER A 150 5.94 6.49 -11.01
C SER A 150 5.35 6.49 -12.42
N LYS A 151 4.84 5.36 -12.87
CA LYS A 151 4.30 5.21 -14.23
C LYS A 151 3.08 4.29 -14.27
N ASN A 152 2.33 4.38 -15.39
CA ASN A 152 1.11 3.63 -15.58
C ASN A 152 0.10 3.89 -14.45
N ILE A 153 -0.22 5.17 -14.25
CA ILE A 153 -1.04 5.65 -13.13
C ILE A 153 -2.46 5.92 -13.63
N TYR A 154 -3.45 5.30 -13.00
CA TYR A 154 -4.86 5.58 -13.22
C TYR A 154 -5.50 6.09 -11.93
N VAL A 155 -6.13 7.26 -12.00
CA VAL A 155 -6.76 7.94 -10.87
C VAL A 155 -8.23 8.21 -11.18
N ASP A 156 -9.13 7.76 -10.31
CA ASP A 156 -10.55 8.11 -10.32
C ASP A 156 -10.99 8.55 -8.92
N GLY A 157 -11.02 9.86 -8.69
CA GLY A 157 -11.30 10.45 -7.38
C GLY A 157 -10.03 10.65 -6.54
N LEU A 158 -9.45 11.85 -6.63
CA LEU A 158 -8.31 12.27 -5.81
C LEU A 158 -8.56 13.66 -5.23
N VAL A 159 -8.40 13.80 -3.92
CA VAL A 159 -8.28 15.11 -3.28
C VAL A 159 -6.86 15.24 -2.73
N SER A 160 -6.13 16.28 -3.14
CA SER A 160 -4.76 16.48 -2.66
C SER A 160 -4.44 17.95 -2.41
N ASP A 161 -3.80 18.23 -1.28
CA ASP A 161 -3.14 19.50 -0.95
C ASP A 161 -1.62 19.36 -0.78
N ALA A 162 -1.06 18.20 -1.11
CA ALA A 162 0.38 17.96 -1.14
C ALA A 162 1.06 18.81 -2.23
N LYS A 163 2.36 19.09 -2.09
CA LYS A 163 3.14 19.89 -3.05
C LYS A 163 3.90 18.99 -4.02
N TYR A 164 4.13 19.51 -5.23
CA TYR A 164 4.95 18.85 -6.26
C TYR A 164 4.42 17.45 -6.65
N VAL A 165 3.12 17.38 -6.87
CA VAL A 165 2.41 16.13 -7.20
C VAL A 165 2.72 15.70 -8.64
N PHE A 166 2.90 14.40 -8.89
CA PHE A 166 3.17 13.83 -10.23
C PHE A 166 4.42 14.39 -10.91
N GLN A 167 5.55 14.35 -10.27
CA GLN A 167 6.81 14.75 -10.92
C GLN A 167 7.54 13.57 -11.53
N TYR A 168 8.07 13.75 -12.73
CA TYR A 168 8.78 12.73 -13.51
C TYR A 168 7.95 11.44 -13.70
N CYS A 169 6.63 11.60 -13.86
CA CYS A 169 5.71 10.48 -14.06
C CYS A 169 5.51 10.16 -15.54
N GLN A 170 5.10 8.94 -15.87
CA GLN A 170 4.80 8.48 -17.22
C GLN A 170 3.44 7.81 -17.29
N ASN A 171 2.70 8.01 -18.38
CA ASN A 171 1.38 7.42 -18.61
C ASN A 171 0.41 7.67 -17.44
N VAL A 172 -0.01 8.93 -17.27
CA VAL A 172 -0.89 9.35 -16.17
C VAL A 172 -2.28 9.69 -16.71
N GLU A 173 -3.29 8.98 -16.26
CA GLU A 173 -4.70 9.23 -16.55
C GLU A 173 -5.43 9.61 -15.27
N ILE A 174 -6.13 10.76 -15.25
CA ILE A 174 -6.78 11.31 -14.05
C ILE A 174 -8.21 11.71 -14.35
N HIS A 175 -9.13 11.21 -13.53
CA HIS A 175 -10.55 11.56 -13.50
C HIS A 175 -10.96 12.02 -12.10
N HIS A 176 -11.93 12.96 -12.03
CA HIS A 176 -12.57 13.43 -10.80
C HIS A 176 -11.56 13.84 -9.70
N ALA A 177 -10.56 14.65 -10.06
CA ALA A 177 -9.54 15.09 -9.09
C ALA A 177 -9.71 16.55 -8.69
N LYS A 178 -9.43 16.84 -7.41
CA LYS A 178 -9.22 18.19 -6.87
C LYS A 178 -7.82 18.26 -6.29
N ILE A 179 -6.92 18.92 -7.00
CA ILE A 179 -5.51 19.03 -6.62
C ILE A 179 -5.19 20.50 -6.37
N THR A 180 -4.88 20.84 -5.13
CA THR A 180 -4.44 22.17 -4.71
C THR A 180 -2.95 22.08 -4.38
N THR A 181 -2.10 22.37 -5.36
CA THR A 181 -0.67 22.11 -5.26
C THR A 181 0.15 23.25 -5.85
N LYS A 182 1.46 23.17 -5.68
CA LYS A 182 2.47 23.96 -6.38
C LYS A 182 3.27 23.05 -7.31
N ASP A 183 3.49 23.49 -8.55
CA ASP A 183 4.34 22.85 -9.55
C ASP A 183 4.05 21.35 -9.76
N SER A 184 2.79 21.00 -10.08
CA SER A 184 2.42 19.64 -10.44
C SER A 184 2.82 19.29 -11.88
N PHE A 185 2.97 17.99 -12.17
CA PHE A 185 3.27 17.42 -13.49
C PHE A 185 4.59 17.88 -14.11
N TRP A 186 5.59 18.22 -13.33
CA TRP A 186 6.90 18.59 -13.83
C TRP A 186 7.59 17.37 -14.48
N GLU A 187 8.11 17.56 -15.71
CA GLU A 187 8.81 16.52 -16.48
C GLU A 187 8.02 15.20 -16.59
N CYS A 188 6.72 15.29 -16.87
CA CYS A 188 5.89 14.13 -17.15
C CYS A 188 5.84 13.82 -18.64
N ASP A 189 5.87 12.54 -18.99
CA ASP A 189 5.72 12.01 -20.35
C ASP A 189 4.44 11.16 -20.47
N ASN A 190 3.77 11.28 -21.60
CA ASN A 190 2.62 10.45 -21.99
C ASN A 190 2.96 9.62 -23.22
#